data_daaf2270ad3b4c24e68535dd48e68c32
#
_entry.id   daaf2270ad3b4c24e68535dd48e68c32
#
_cell.length_a   1.000
_cell.length_b   1.000
_cell.length_c   1.000
_cell.angle_alpha   90.00
_cell.angle_beta   90.00
_cell.angle_gamma   90.00
#
_symmetry.space_group_name_H-M   'P 1'
#
loop_
_entity.id
_entity.type
_entity.pdbx_description
1 polymer ?
#
loop_
_entity_poly.entity_id
_entity_poly.type
_entity_poly.pdbx_seq_one_letter_code
_entity_poly.pdbx_strand_id
1 'polypeptide(L)'
;VIVDDLATWVTGLLDDAGWVRDAASVADARTDLVTAVRARTGPLVLVSAEVGLGVVPSTSAGRRFRDELGLLNADLAAVCDEVVLLVAGLPVPLKVASAP
;
A
#
# COMPACT_ATOMS: atom_id res chain seq x y z
N VAL A 1 13.68 3.82 9.19
CA VAL A 1 13.12 2.48 8.90
C VAL A 1 12.59 2.49 7.47
N ILE A 2 12.91 1.44 6.72
CA ILE A 2 12.42 1.25 5.36
C ILE A 2 11.61 -0.06 5.34
N VAL A 3 10.39 0.01 4.84
CA VAL A 3 9.55 -1.17 4.60
C VAL A 3 9.54 -1.46 3.10
N ASP A 4 10.21 -2.52 2.68
CA ASP A 4 10.35 -2.94 1.29
C ASP A 4 9.96 -4.42 1.19
N ASP A 5 8.82 -4.78 0.61
CA ASP A 5 7.82 -3.87 0.07
C ASP A 5 6.41 -4.27 0.53
N LEU A 6 5.46 -3.38 0.35
CA LEU A 6 4.08 -3.59 0.78
C LEU A 6 3.33 -4.60 -0.08
N ALA A 7 3.73 -4.79 -1.34
CA ALA A 7 3.12 -5.80 -2.21
C ALA A 7 3.34 -7.21 -1.67
N THR A 8 4.54 -7.52 -1.20
CA THR A 8 4.87 -8.80 -0.57
C THR A 8 4.07 -8.99 0.73
N TRP A 9 3.96 -7.92 1.53
CA TRP A 9 3.17 -7.96 2.76
C TRP A 9 1.70 -8.27 2.50
N VAL A 10 1.08 -7.60 1.50
CA VAL A 10 -0.30 -7.86 1.12
C VAL A 10 -0.49 -9.29 0.61
N THR A 11 0.43 -9.79 -0.21
CA THR A 11 0.39 -11.17 -0.68
C THR A 11 0.36 -12.16 0.49
N GLY A 12 1.21 -11.95 1.49
CA GLY A 12 1.24 -12.78 2.69
C GLY A 12 -0.10 -12.75 3.46
N LEU A 13 -0.70 -11.57 3.60
CA LEU A 13 -2.02 -11.45 4.24
C LEU A 13 -3.10 -12.19 3.49
N LEU A 14 -3.12 -12.08 2.17
CA LEU A 14 -4.11 -12.77 1.33
C LEU A 14 -3.91 -14.29 1.38
N ASP A 15 -2.66 -14.77 1.34
CA ASP A 15 -2.35 -16.18 1.49
C ASP A 15 -2.85 -16.72 2.84
N ASP A 16 -2.58 -16.03 3.93
CA ASP A 16 -3.02 -16.43 5.27
C ASP A 16 -4.55 -16.45 5.39
N ALA A 17 -5.24 -15.57 4.68
CA ALA A 17 -6.70 -15.51 4.64
C ALA A 17 -7.33 -16.48 3.64
N GLY A 18 -6.52 -17.28 2.91
CA GLY A 18 -7.02 -18.21 1.90
C GLY A 18 -7.62 -17.54 0.68
N TRP A 19 -7.26 -16.31 0.38
CA TRP A 19 -7.77 -15.51 -0.74
C TRP A 19 -9.30 -15.33 -0.72
N VAL A 20 -9.89 -15.42 0.46
CA VAL A 20 -11.34 -15.19 0.64
C VAL A 20 -11.63 -13.70 0.40
N ARG A 21 -12.72 -13.43 -0.36
CA ARG A 21 -13.15 -12.07 -0.63
C ARG A 21 -13.55 -11.36 0.68
N ASP A 22 -13.13 -10.10 0.83
CA ASP A 22 -13.48 -9.24 1.95
C ASP A 22 -13.18 -9.88 3.32
N ALA A 23 -12.07 -10.63 3.42
CA ALA A 23 -11.65 -11.23 4.68
C ALA A 23 -11.40 -10.15 5.74
N ALA A 24 -12.07 -10.28 6.89
CA ALA A 24 -11.95 -9.30 7.98
C ALA A 24 -10.51 -9.17 8.49
N SER A 25 -9.74 -10.27 8.51
CA SER A 25 -8.34 -10.26 8.93
C SER A 25 -7.45 -9.38 8.05
N VAL A 26 -7.73 -9.31 6.75
CA VAL A 26 -6.98 -8.45 5.82
C VAL A 26 -7.33 -6.99 6.04
N ALA A 27 -8.61 -6.67 6.19
CA ALA A 27 -9.06 -5.31 6.47
C ALA A 27 -8.52 -4.81 7.82
N ASP A 28 -8.53 -5.65 8.85
CA ASP A 28 -8.01 -5.31 10.16
C ASP A 28 -6.50 -5.06 10.13
N ALA A 29 -5.75 -5.90 9.42
CA ALA A 29 -4.30 -5.73 9.28
C ALA A 29 -3.97 -4.44 8.53
N ARG A 30 -4.72 -4.09 7.48
CA ARG A 30 -4.56 -2.83 6.75
C ARG A 30 -4.81 -1.64 7.68
N THR A 31 -5.89 -1.66 8.45
CA THR A 31 -6.22 -0.60 9.40
C THR A 31 -5.14 -0.45 10.46
N ASP A 32 -4.64 -1.56 11.01
CA ASP A 32 -3.59 -1.56 12.02
C ASP A 32 -2.29 -0.95 11.48
N LEU A 33 -1.91 -1.28 10.25
CA LEU A 33 -0.71 -0.70 9.63
C LEU A 33 -0.86 0.81 9.44
N VAL A 34 -1.98 1.26 8.92
CA VAL A 34 -2.24 2.69 8.70
C VAL A 34 -2.20 3.45 10.04
N THR A 35 -2.79 2.89 11.07
CA THR A 35 -2.77 3.47 12.42
C THR A 35 -1.33 3.57 12.95
N ALA A 36 -0.53 2.53 12.78
CA ALA A 36 0.87 2.53 13.20
C ALA A 36 1.70 3.57 12.44
N VAL A 37 1.50 3.71 11.15
CA VAL A 37 2.19 4.72 10.34
C VAL A 37 1.80 6.13 10.78
N ARG A 38 0.52 6.38 11.04
CA ARG A 38 0.05 7.67 11.53
C ARG A 38 0.68 8.05 12.87
N ALA A 39 0.89 7.07 13.75
CA ALA A 39 1.41 7.27 15.11
C ALA A 39 2.94 7.28 15.19
N ARG A 40 3.66 7.06 14.11
CA ARG A 40 5.12 6.97 14.11
C ARG A 40 5.77 8.26 14.59
N THR A 41 6.93 8.14 15.21
CA THR A 41 7.69 9.29 15.73
C THR A 41 9.04 9.49 15.05
N GLY A 42 9.45 8.59 14.16
CA GLY A 42 10.73 8.66 13.45
C GLY A 42 10.56 8.62 11.95
N PRO A 43 11.66 8.76 11.20
CA PRO A 43 11.59 8.66 9.74
C PRO A 43 11.19 7.26 9.30
N LEU A 44 10.30 7.20 8.31
CA LEU A 44 9.77 5.96 7.77
C LEU A 44 9.62 6.10 6.26
N VAL A 45 10.12 5.12 5.52
CA VAL A 45 9.94 5.02 4.07
C VAL A 45 9.18 3.72 3.78
N LEU A 46 8.09 3.83 3.06
CA LEU A 46 7.28 2.69 2.62
C LEU A 46 7.45 2.56 1.10
N VAL A 47 7.80 1.35 0.65
CA VAL A 47 7.93 1.04 -0.77
C VAL A 47 6.74 0.17 -1.18
N SER A 48 6.07 0.57 -2.25
CA SER A 48 4.90 -0.14 -2.76
C SER A 48 4.90 -0.14 -4.29
N ALA A 49 4.04 -0.94 -4.86
CA ALA A 49 3.81 -0.96 -6.31
C ALA A 49 2.53 -0.22 -6.66
N GLU A 50 2.55 0.57 -7.73
CA GLU A 50 1.33 1.16 -8.28
C GLU A 50 0.60 0.10 -9.12
N VAL A 51 -0.64 -0.20 -8.76
CA VAL A 51 -1.42 -1.27 -9.40
C VAL A 51 -2.65 -0.74 -10.13
N GLY A 52 -2.94 0.54 -10.03
CA GLY A 52 -4.14 1.15 -10.60
C GLY A 52 -4.00 1.61 -12.05
N LEU A 53 -2.78 1.64 -12.59
CA LEU A 53 -2.48 2.15 -13.94
C LEU A 53 -2.38 1.04 -15.00
N GLY A 54 -2.44 -0.22 -14.59
CA GLY A 54 -2.31 -1.36 -15.48
C GLY A 54 -3.63 -1.90 -15.99
N VAL A 55 -3.54 -2.94 -16.83
CA VAL A 55 -4.69 -3.70 -17.31
C VAL A 55 -5.33 -4.45 -16.15
N VAL A 56 -6.66 -4.57 -16.15
CA VAL A 56 -7.38 -5.35 -15.14
C VAL A 56 -6.93 -6.81 -15.19
N PRO A 57 -6.47 -7.41 -14.07
CA PRO A 57 -6.04 -8.80 -14.07
C PRO A 57 -7.15 -9.76 -14.48
N SER A 58 -6.78 -10.83 -15.19
CA SER A 58 -7.73 -11.84 -15.68
C SER A 58 -8.16 -12.82 -14.61
N THR A 59 -7.42 -12.97 -13.50
CA THR A 59 -7.73 -13.90 -12.43
C THR A 59 -8.41 -13.21 -11.24
N SER A 60 -9.24 -13.95 -10.49
CA SER A 60 -9.86 -13.38 -9.30
C SER A 60 -8.83 -13.09 -8.21
N ALA A 61 -7.79 -13.91 -8.07
CA ALA A 61 -6.70 -13.66 -7.13
C ALA A 61 -5.94 -12.38 -7.50
N GLY A 62 -5.63 -12.19 -8.78
CA GLY A 62 -4.96 -10.96 -9.26
C GLY A 62 -5.80 -9.71 -9.00
N ARG A 63 -7.12 -9.78 -9.21
CA ARG A 63 -8.02 -8.66 -8.92
C ARG A 63 -8.08 -8.36 -7.43
N ARG A 64 -8.10 -9.36 -6.56
CA ARG A 64 -8.07 -9.16 -5.10
C ARG A 64 -6.77 -8.52 -4.64
N PHE A 65 -5.65 -8.99 -5.16
CA PHE A 65 -4.35 -8.38 -4.86
C PHE A 65 -4.33 -6.90 -5.27
N ARG A 66 -4.76 -6.61 -6.49
CA ARG A 66 -4.83 -5.24 -7.00
C ARG A 66 -5.72 -4.36 -6.12
N ASP A 67 -6.92 -4.84 -5.78
CA ASP A 67 -7.87 -4.07 -4.98
C ASP A 67 -7.33 -3.80 -3.58
N GLU A 68 -6.77 -4.80 -2.91
CA GLU A 68 -6.23 -4.65 -1.56
C GLU A 68 -4.99 -3.74 -1.53
N LEU A 69 -4.07 -3.94 -2.46
CA LEU A 69 -2.88 -3.07 -2.51
C LEU A 69 -3.26 -1.64 -2.89
N GLY A 70 -4.20 -1.47 -3.80
CA GLY A 70 -4.71 -0.14 -4.16
C GLY A 70 -5.36 0.58 -2.99
N LEU A 71 -6.17 -0.11 -2.19
CA LEU A 71 -6.76 0.45 -0.97
C LEU A 71 -5.69 0.82 0.05
N LEU A 72 -4.72 -0.06 0.27
CA LEU A 72 -3.62 0.20 1.19
C LEU A 72 -2.81 1.41 0.75
N ASN A 73 -2.45 1.49 -0.54
CA ASN A 73 -1.71 2.62 -1.09
C ASN A 73 -2.45 3.94 -0.86
N ALA A 74 -3.75 3.96 -1.11
CA ALA A 74 -4.57 5.16 -0.91
C ALA A 74 -4.63 5.57 0.57
N ASP A 75 -4.84 4.61 1.46
CA ASP A 75 -4.92 4.87 2.89
C ASP A 75 -3.59 5.36 3.46
N LEU A 76 -2.47 4.78 3.02
CA LEU A 76 -1.14 5.22 3.44
C LEU A 76 -0.77 6.59 2.86
N ALA A 77 -1.11 6.85 1.60
CA ALA A 77 -0.88 8.16 0.99
C ALA A 77 -1.57 9.29 1.77
N ALA A 78 -2.74 9.00 2.35
CA ALA A 78 -3.46 9.98 3.15
C ALA A 78 -2.73 10.36 4.45
N VAL A 79 -1.94 9.46 5.02
CA VAL A 79 -1.24 9.67 6.31
C VAL A 79 0.27 9.91 6.16
N CYS A 80 0.84 9.69 4.99
CA CYS A 80 2.23 10.02 4.70
C CYS A 80 2.39 11.52 4.45
N ASP A 81 3.55 12.06 4.80
CA ASP A 81 3.87 13.46 4.55
C ASP A 81 4.20 13.72 3.08
N GLU A 82 4.83 12.76 2.44
CA GLU A 82 5.24 12.82 1.05
C GLU A 82 4.90 11.52 0.34
N VAL A 83 4.49 11.62 -0.92
CA VAL A 83 4.22 10.47 -1.79
C VAL A 83 4.86 10.74 -3.14
N VAL A 84 5.63 9.76 -3.63
CA VAL A 84 6.37 9.87 -4.90
C VAL A 84 6.08 8.63 -5.75
N LEU A 85 5.80 8.85 -7.02
CA LEU A 85 5.73 7.79 -8.02
C LEU A 85 7.04 7.78 -8.82
N LEU A 86 7.66 6.60 -8.96
CA LEU A 86 8.84 6.45 -9.79
C LEU A 86 8.43 5.99 -11.18
N VAL A 87 8.79 6.77 -12.18
CA VAL A 87 8.59 6.44 -13.59
C VAL A 87 9.96 6.48 -14.27
N ALA A 88 10.39 5.36 -14.84
CA ALA A 88 11.72 5.21 -15.43
C ALA A 88 12.84 5.65 -14.47
N GLY A 89 12.69 5.34 -13.18
CA GLY A 89 13.65 5.72 -12.14
C GLY A 89 13.62 7.19 -11.73
N LEU A 90 12.73 7.99 -12.31
CA LEU A 90 12.63 9.42 -12.02
C LEU A 90 11.45 9.70 -11.08
N PRO A 91 11.65 10.53 -10.04
CA PRO A 91 10.59 10.81 -9.07
C PRO A 91 9.53 11.76 -9.62
N VAL A 92 8.27 11.38 -9.47
CA VAL A 92 7.12 12.25 -9.76
C VAL A 92 6.43 12.53 -8.42
N PRO A 93 6.53 13.73 -7.87
CA PRO A 93 5.84 14.07 -6.62
C PRO A 93 4.33 14.03 -6.79
N LEU A 94 3.65 13.27 -5.94
CA LEU A 94 2.19 13.20 -5.88
C LEU A 94 1.65 13.95 -4.67
N LYS A 95 2.40 13.95 -3.58
CA LYS A 95 2.10 14.70 -2.36
C LYS A 95 3.40 15.24 -1.81
N VAL A 96 3.42 16.51 -1.49
CA VAL A 96 4.61 17.21 -0.98
C VAL A 96 4.35 17.60 0.47
N ALA A 97 5.38 17.47 1.32
CA ALA A 97 5.27 17.87 2.72
C ALA A 97 4.97 19.37 2.81
N SER A 98 4.07 19.71 3.74
CA SER A 98 3.74 21.10 4.02
C SER A 98 4.98 21.83 4.56
N ALA A 99 5.15 23.07 4.14
CA ALA A 99 6.21 23.93 4.71
C ALA A 99 5.94 24.16 6.20
N PRO A 100 6.99 24.18 7.03
CA PRO A 100 6.83 24.48 8.45
C PRO A 100 6.39 25.92 8.71
#